data_6da2243fd456fcf3baf65dc8439ba9d2
#
_entry.id   6da2243fd456fcf3baf65dc8439ba9d2
#
_cell.length_a   1.000
_cell.length_b   1.000
_cell.length_c   1.000
_cell.angle_alpha   90.00
_cell.angle_beta   90.00
_cell.angle_gamma   90.00
#
_symmetry.space_group_name_H-M   'P 1'
#
loop_
_entity.id
_entity.type
_entity.pdbx_description
1 polymer ?
#
loop_
_entity_poly.entity_id
_entity_poly.type
_entity_poly.pdbx_seq_one_letter_code
_entity_poly.pdbx_strand_id
1 'polypeptide(L)'
;MLSTAALLANDTPAQLLPARELMAFTLASHILLVPFGVALPFITLLMHHRALRRGDPVALKLARRWSAVTAVQFAIGIVTGTVLSFEFGLLWPGMMGRWGDVFGLGFGIEAWAFFLEAVLIAIYLYGWRRLKPWTHFWLAVPLPPAALMGTFGIIAANSWMNTPQGFRLDAQGNPVDVHVRQAIFTPMFGPEYWHFVVAMLLTAGYVVAGVYAVGWLRGRRDRYHRLGFTVPFTVAAILTPVQFMLGDSAARAVFHKQPIKFAATEIVWKTDTHVPEYMFGRLHPDGTISGGLKIPQLDSILAGFSPDTKVTGLSSVAASDRPTATQATIAHWAFDIMVTVGSVLILLALWYAWSWWRHRDNPGGRWFYRCAALAGVACLVTVECGWITTEVGRQPWIVYHHMRVSEAVTSTSAGSLWAMLGIVMAVYVAVFGAFLAVVLKMRTRWRIADEGWAAARRDPPPEADTPYGPRSEPEPAAVGVAPDSGSEHTPGGAS
;
A
#
# COMPACT_ATOMS: atom_id res chain seq x y z
N MET A 1 27.78 -34.93 -15.06
CA MET A 1 27.35 -33.55 -14.78
C MET A 1 26.04 -33.44 -13.98
N LEU A 2 25.56 -34.51 -13.37
CA LEU A 2 24.35 -34.53 -12.51
C LEU A 2 24.66 -34.52 -11.00
N SER A 3 25.94 -34.48 -10.59
CA SER A 3 26.30 -34.67 -9.18
C SER A 3 26.38 -33.37 -8.35
N THR A 4 26.67 -32.23 -8.96
CA THR A 4 26.82 -30.95 -8.21
C THR A 4 25.48 -30.29 -7.89
N ALA A 5 24.47 -30.41 -8.75
CA ALA A 5 23.14 -29.94 -8.46
C ALA A 5 22.43 -30.81 -7.41
N ALA A 6 22.71 -32.11 -7.38
CA ALA A 6 22.21 -33.05 -6.38
C ALA A 6 22.87 -32.86 -4.99
N LEU A 7 24.15 -32.50 -4.94
CA LEU A 7 24.85 -32.20 -3.69
C LEU A 7 24.40 -30.86 -3.06
N LEU A 8 24.00 -29.87 -3.87
CA LEU A 8 23.42 -28.60 -3.38
C LEU A 8 21.93 -28.74 -3.01
N ALA A 9 21.24 -29.78 -3.52
CA ALA A 9 19.83 -30.07 -3.19
C ALA A 9 19.71 -30.82 -1.84
N ASN A 10 20.75 -31.48 -1.36
CA ASN A 10 20.68 -32.27 -0.12
C ASN A 10 20.82 -31.47 1.18
N ASP A 11 21.28 -30.20 1.12
CA ASP A 11 21.40 -29.35 2.33
C ASP A 11 20.24 -28.36 2.51
N THR A 12 19.29 -28.34 1.58
CA THR A 12 18.15 -27.41 1.68
C THR A 12 16.95 -28.14 2.29
N PRO A 13 16.43 -27.69 3.45
CA PRO A 13 15.28 -28.32 4.09
C PRO A 13 14.09 -28.43 3.12
N ALA A 14 13.49 -29.61 3.01
CA ALA A 14 12.38 -29.87 2.06
C ALA A 14 11.18 -28.93 2.27
N GLN A 15 10.96 -28.47 3.51
CA GLN A 15 9.91 -27.54 3.89
C GLN A 15 10.21 -26.08 3.52
N LEU A 16 11.46 -25.74 3.13
CA LEU A 16 11.84 -24.35 2.86
C LEU A 16 11.07 -23.76 1.67
N LEU A 17 10.95 -24.50 0.57
CA LEU A 17 10.24 -24.02 -0.62
C LEU A 17 8.76 -23.74 -0.33
N PRO A 18 7.95 -24.72 0.18
CA PRO A 18 6.54 -24.45 0.46
C PRO A 18 6.31 -23.39 1.53
N ALA A 19 7.20 -23.23 2.53
CA ALA A 19 7.11 -22.13 3.50
C ALA A 19 7.31 -20.75 2.83
N ARG A 20 8.26 -20.65 1.90
CA ARG A 20 8.52 -19.42 1.14
C ARG A 20 7.37 -19.09 0.19
N GLU A 21 6.82 -20.07 -0.51
CA GLU A 21 5.68 -19.87 -1.42
C GLU A 21 4.41 -19.44 -0.66
N LEU A 22 4.16 -20.05 0.51
CA LEU A 22 3.04 -19.67 1.37
C LEU A 22 3.19 -18.21 1.83
N MET A 23 4.34 -17.85 2.40
CA MET A 23 4.62 -16.48 2.85
C MET A 23 4.60 -15.47 1.70
N ALA A 24 5.15 -15.83 0.53
CA ALA A 24 5.15 -14.94 -0.63
C ALA A 24 3.72 -14.68 -1.13
N PHE A 25 2.87 -15.70 -1.17
CA PHE A 25 1.47 -15.55 -1.58
C PHE A 25 0.66 -14.66 -0.62
N THR A 26 0.78 -14.90 0.70
CA THR A 26 0.04 -14.12 1.70
C THR A 26 0.52 -12.69 1.78
N LEU A 27 1.84 -12.49 1.74
CA LEU A 27 2.45 -11.15 1.73
C LEU A 27 2.03 -10.36 0.50
N ALA A 28 2.17 -10.91 -0.71
CA ALA A 28 1.76 -10.26 -1.94
C ALA A 28 0.26 -9.92 -1.91
N SER A 29 -0.59 -10.86 -1.52
CA SER A 29 -2.02 -10.63 -1.42
C SER A 29 -2.38 -9.50 -0.43
N HIS A 30 -1.70 -9.45 0.72
CA HIS A 30 -1.93 -8.41 1.74
C HIS A 30 -1.43 -7.03 1.26
N ILE A 31 -0.25 -6.97 0.66
CA ILE A 31 0.36 -5.71 0.18
C ILE A 31 -0.51 -5.00 -0.85
N LEU A 32 -1.28 -5.71 -1.69
CA LEU A 32 -2.24 -5.08 -2.60
C LEU A 32 -3.32 -4.25 -1.86
N LEU A 33 -3.59 -4.55 -0.60
CA LEU A 33 -4.58 -3.83 0.22
C LEU A 33 -3.96 -2.67 1.02
N VAL A 34 -2.69 -2.76 1.36
CA VAL A 34 -2.00 -1.79 2.25
C VAL A 34 -2.09 -0.35 1.75
N PRO A 35 -1.92 -0.02 0.43
CA PRO A 35 -2.05 1.35 -0.06
C PRO A 35 -3.39 1.99 0.31
N PHE A 36 -4.46 1.21 0.30
CA PHE A 36 -5.79 1.71 0.62
C PHE A 36 -6.00 1.88 2.12
N GLY A 37 -5.41 1.01 2.96
CA GLY A 37 -5.42 1.16 4.42
C GLY A 37 -4.72 2.46 4.85
N VAL A 38 -3.52 2.70 4.34
CA VAL A 38 -2.70 3.85 4.70
C VAL A 38 -3.22 5.16 4.09
N ALA A 39 -3.57 5.16 2.82
CA ALA A 39 -3.76 6.40 2.06
C ALA A 39 -5.22 6.80 1.82
N LEU A 40 -6.15 5.86 1.75
CA LEU A 40 -7.55 6.18 1.49
C LEU A 40 -8.18 7.01 2.61
N PRO A 41 -7.89 6.78 3.92
CA PRO A 41 -8.30 7.68 4.99
C PRO A 41 -7.83 9.12 4.77
N PHE A 42 -6.56 9.31 4.38
CA PHE A 42 -6.00 10.63 4.11
C PHE A 42 -6.74 11.34 2.96
N ILE A 43 -6.91 10.67 1.81
CA ILE A 43 -7.61 11.23 0.65
C ILE A 43 -9.08 11.54 0.99
N THR A 44 -9.71 10.67 1.78
CA THR A 44 -11.10 10.85 2.25
C THR A 44 -11.22 12.07 3.15
N LEU A 45 -10.27 12.29 4.07
CA LEU A 45 -10.26 13.47 4.94
C LEU A 45 -10.00 14.76 4.18
N LEU A 46 -9.17 14.76 3.15
CA LEU A 46 -9.02 15.93 2.26
C LEU A 46 -10.36 16.33 1.65
N MET A 47 -11.13 15.33 1.20
CA MET A 47 -12.45 15.57 0.61
C MET A 47 -13.47 16.03 1.68
N HIS A 48 -13.42 15.43 2.87
CA HIS A 48 -14.27 15.81 3.99
C HIS A 48 -14.01 17.25 4.45
N HIS A 49 -12.73 17.62 4.62
CA HIS A 49 -12.32 18.99 4.93
C HIS A 49 -12.82 20.00 3.88
N ARG A 50 -12.62 19.67 2.58
CA ARG A 50 -13.14 20.49 1.48
C ARG A 50 -14.64 20.69 1.57
N ALA A 51 -15.37 19.61 1.86
CA ALA A 51 -16.82 19.64 1.99
C ALA A 51 -17.27 20.62 3.09
N LEU A 52 -16.66 20.52 4.27
CA LEU A 52 -17.01 21.39 5.40
C LEU A 52 -16.61 22.83 5.17
N ARG A 53 -15.41 23.06 4.63
CA ARG A 53 -14.90 24.42 4.46
C ARG A 53 -15.61 25.22 3.37
N ARG A 54 -16.11 24.54 2.34
CA ARG A 54 -16.75 25.16 1.17
C ARG A 54 -18.25 24.92 1.09
N GLY A 55 -18.85 24.22 2.05
CA GLY A 55 -20.25 23.80 1.97
C GLY A 55 -20.54 22.94 0.73
N ASP A 56 -19.58 22.09 0.30
CA ASP A 56 -19.62 21.36 -0.97
C ASP A 56 -20.31 20.00 -0.80
N PRO A 57 -21.60 19.85 -1.22
CA PRO A 57 -22.34 18.61 -1.03
C PRO A 57 -21.78 17.45 -1.87
N VAL A 58 -21.16 17.74 -3.02
CA VAL A 58 -20.53 16.72 -3.87
C VAL A 58 -19.29 16.15 -3.19
N ALA A 59 -18.46 17.02 -2.60
CA ALA A 59 -17.32 16.61 -1.83
C ALA A 59 -17.73 15.78 -0.59
N LEU A 60 -18.81 16.16 0.08
CA LEU A 60 -19.35 15.42 1.22
C LEU A 60 -19.82 14.02 0.82
N LYS A 61 -20.54 13.93 -0.30
CA LYS A 61 -20.98 12.64 -0.89
C LYS A 61 -19.79 11.73 -1.22
N LEU A 62 -18.70 12.28 -1.79
CA LEU A 62 -17.47 11.54 -2.07
C LEU A 62 -16.83 11.05 -0.78
N ALA A 63 -16.63 11.91 0.21
CA ALA A 63 -16.06 11.56 1.51
C ALA A 63 -16.84 10.42 2.19
N ARG A 64 -18.18 10.49 2.20
CA ARG A 64 -19.03 9.44 2.76
C ARG A 64 -18.90 8.11 2.00
N ARG A 65 -18.86 8.14 0.68
CA ARG A 65 -18.70 6.93 -0.14
C ARG A 65 -17.32 6.31 0.03
N TRP A 66 -16.29 7.13 0.05
CA TRP A 66 -14.91 6.63 0.25
C TRP A 66 -14.71 6.09 1.67
N SER A 67 -15.28 6.70 2.70
CA SER A 67 -15.21 6.14 4.05
C SER A 67 -15.86 4.76 4.15
N ALA A 68 -16.96 4.53 3.43
CA ALA A 68 -17.59 3.21 3.37
C ALA A 68 -16.73 2.18 2.63
N VAL A 69 -16.03 2.58 1.57
CA VAL A 69 -15.04 1.70 0.88
C VAL A 69 -13.87 1.41 1.79
N THR A 70 -13.33 2.43 2.49
CA THR A 70 -12.25 2.27 3.48
C THR A 70 -12.59 1.21 4.53
N ALA A 71 -13.82 1.23 5.05
CA ALA A 71 -14.23 0.26 6.05
C ALA A 71 -14.32 -1.18 5.53
N VAL A 72 -14.83 -1.37 4.32
CA VAL A 72 -14.87 -2.71 3.70
C VAL A 72 -13.45 -3.21 3.42
N GLN A 73 -12.59 -2.34 2.92
CA GLN A 73 -11.19 -2.66 2.67
C GLN A 73 -10.45 -2.97 3.97
N PHE A 74 -10.66 -2.20 5.02
CA PHE A 74 -10.07 -2.43 6.34
C PHE A 74 -10.48 -3.78 6.92
N ALA A 75 -11.77 -4.16 6.82
CA ALA A 75 -12.24 -5.46 7.30
C ALA A 75 -11.49 -6.63 6.65
N ILE A 76 -11.14 -6.51 5.37
CA ILE A 76 -10.37 -7.53 4.65
C ILE A 76 -8.88 -7.44 4.99
N GLY A 77 -8.36 -6.22 5.14
CA GLY A 77 -7.01 -5.99 5.63
C GLY A 77 -6.75 -6.65 6.98
N ILE A 78 -7.74 -6.62 7.89
CA ILE A 78 -7.67 -7.34 9.18
C ILE A 78 -7.48 -8.84 8.95
N VAL A 79 -8.30 -9.47 8.14
CA VAL A 79 -8.22 -10.92 7.91
C VAL A 79 -6.86 -11.31 7.34
N THR A 80 -6.44 -10.63 6.27
CA THR A 80 -5.18 -10.96 5.58
C THR A 80 -3.94 -10.59 6.40
N GLY A 81 -3.95 -9.49 7.13
CA GLY A 81 -2.87 -9.08 8.02
C GLY A 81 -2.72 -10.00 9.23
N THR A 82 -3.84 -10.45 9.82
CA THR A 82 -3.81 -11.42 10.93
C THR A 82 -3.21 -12.75 10.47
N VAL A 83 -3.59 -13.27 9.29
CA VAL A 83 -2.98 -14.49 8.73
C VAL A 83 -1.48 -14.32 8.59
N LEU A 84 -1.03 -13.21 8.01
CA LEU A 84 0.38 -12.90 7.79
C LEU A 84 1.16 -12.81 9.11
N SER A 85 0.60 -12.17 10.14
CA SER A 85 1.22 -12.08 11.47
C SER A 85 1.40 -13.44 12.13
N PHE A 86 0.43 -14.35 11.99
CA PHE A 86 0.56 -15.73 12.48
C PHE A 86 1.60 -16.52 11.68
N GLU A 87 1.69 -16.33 10.38
CA GLU A 87 2.65 -17.02 9.52
C GLU A 87 4.11 -16.68 9.89
N PHE A 88 4.39 -15.46 10.31
CA PHE A 88 5.73 -15.13 10.81
C PHE A 88 6.18 -16.05 11.94
N GLY A 89 5.33 -16.30 12.93
CA GLY A 89 5.62 -17.21 14.02
C GLY A 89 5.64 -18.69 13.64
N LEU A 90 4.75 -19.10 12.73
CA LEU A 90 4.58 -20.50 12.36
C LEU A 90 5.59 -20.98 11.31
N LEU A 91 5.92 -20.14 10.33
CA LEU A 91 6.83 -20.49 9.23
C LEU A 91 8.29 -20.20 9.56
N TRP A 92 8.55 -19.18 10.40
CA TRP A 92 9.89 -18.72 10.74
C TRP A 92 10.16 -18.73 12.26
N PRO A 93 9.87 -19.86 12.97
CA PRO A 93 10.03 -19.93 14.43
C PRO A 93 11.49 -19.73 14.88
N GLY A 94 12.48 -20.14 14.04
CA GLY A 94 13.89 -19.92 14.34
C GLY A 94 14.25 -18.44 14.41
N MET A 95 13.68 -17.62 13.51
CA MET A 95 13.89 -16.18 13.52
C MET A 95 13.19 -15.53 14.73
N MET A 96 11.92 -15.84 14.94
CA MET A 96 11.12 -15.27 16.03
C MET A 96 11.68 -15.65 17.42
N GLY A 97 12.11 -16.90 17.57
CA GLY A 97 12.68 -17.39 18.85
C GLY A 97 14.03 -16.78 19.19
N ARG A 98 14.89 -16.52 18.19
CA ARG A 98 16.22 -15.97 18.44
C ARG A 98 16.25 -14.44 18.46
N TRP A 99 15.47 -13.77 17.63
CA TRP A 99 15.57 -12.35 17.37
C TRP A 99 14.33 -11.57 17.83
N GLY A 100 13.27 -12.24 18.28
CA GLY A 100 12.00 -11.61 18.67
C GLY A 100 12.15 -10.49 19.70
N ASP A 101 13.07 -10.64 20.67
CA ASP A 101 13.34 -9.62 21.68
C ASP A 101 13.98 -8.35 21.11
N VAL A 102 14.61 -8.43 19.94
CA VAL A 102 15.28 -7.28 19.30
C VAL A 102 14.31 -6.48 18.46
N PHE A 103 13.56 -7.12 17.57
CA PHE A 103 12.71 -6.43 16.60
C PHE A 103 11.20 -6.57 16.86
N GLY A 104 10.79 -7.41 17.82
CA GLY A 104 9.38 -7.70 18.08
C GLY A 104 8.55 -6.52 18.55
N LEU A 105 9.18 -5.45 19.07
CA LEU A 105 8.47 -4.22 19.40
C LEU A 105 7.80 -3.59 18.16
N GLY A 106 8.36 -3.76 16.96
CA GLY A 106 7.75 -3.31 15.71
C GLY A 106 6.37 -3.93 15.49
N PHE A 107 6.23 -5.23 15.67
CA PHE A 107 4.95 -5.94 15.60
C PHE A 107 3.98 -5.52 16.71
N GLY A 108 4.50 -5.23 17.93
CA GLY A 108 3.69 -4.69 19.02
C GLY A 108 3.10 -3.32 18.68
N ILE A 109 3.89 -2.42 18.09
CA ILE A 109 3.45 -1.10 17.62
C ILE A 109 2.37 -1.26 16.54
N GLU A 110 2.57 -2.16 15.58
CA GLU A 110 1.60 -2.47 14.54
C GLU A 110 0.26 -2.95 15.11
N ALA A 111 0.29 -3.90 16.06
CA ALA A 111 -0.92 -4.41 16.69
C ALA A 111 -1.72 -3.32 17.40
N TRP A 112 -1.06 -2.40 18.12
CA TRP A 112 -1.70 -1.26 18.75
C TRP A 112 -2.25 -0.26 17.72
N ALA A 113 -1.52 0.02 16.67
CA ALA A 113 -1.96 0.88 15.57
C ALA A 113 -3.24 0.32 14.93
N PHE A 114 -3.26 -0.97 14.67
CA PHE A 114 -4.38 -1.68 14.09
C PHE A 114 -5.64 -1.63 14.95
N PHE A 115 -5.48 -1.80 16.28
CA PHE A 115 -6.57 -1.64 17.22
C PHE A 115 -7.13 -0.20 17.19
N LEU A 116 -6.26 0.82 17.19
CA LEU A 116 -6.67 2.22 17.10
C LEU A 116 -7.39 2.51 15.78
N GLU A 117 -6.89 2.01 14.66
CA GLU A 117 -7.55 2.16 13.36
C GLU A 117 -8.96 1.57 13.37
N ALA A 118 -9.16 0.38 13.93
CA ALA A 118 -10.47 -0.26 14.04
C ALA A 118 -11.47 0.62 14.79
N VAL A 119 -11.05 1.17 15.94
CA VAL A 119 -11.89 2.07 16.74
C VAL A 119 -12.20 3.36 15.98
N LEU A 120 -11.18 3.98 15.37
CA LEU A 120 -11.32 5.24 14.66
C LEU A 120 -12.18 5.11 13.38
N ILE A 121 -12.04 4.01 12.63
CA ILE A 121 -12.89 3.71 11.47
C ILE A 121 -14.34 3.50 11.91
N ALA A 122 -14.59 2.79 13.01
CA ALA A 122 -15.93 2.62 13.55
C ALA A 122 -16.55 3.99 13.93
N ILE A 123 -15.81 4.83 14.64
CA ILE A 123 -16.27 6.19 14.99
C ILE A 123 -16.58 6.99 13.71
N TYR A 124 -15.71 6.92 12.71
CA TYR A 124 -15.89 7.65 11.46
C TYR A 124 -17.12 7.18 10.68
N LEU A 125 -17.38 5.87 10.62
CA LEU A 125 -18.54 5.32 9.92
C LEU A 125 -19.87 5.63 10.61
N TYR A 126 -19.92 5.45 11.93
CA TYR A 126 -21.15 5.66 12.70
C TYR A 126 -21.39 7.13 13.05
N GLY A 127 -20.39 7.98 12.92
CA GLY A 127 -20.43 9.40 13.23
C GLY A 127 -21.23 10.26 12.25
N TRP A 128 -21.39 9.85 11.00
CA TRP A 128 -22.04 10.64 9.93
C TRP A 128 -23.41 11.19 10.26
N ARG A 129 -24.19 10.51 11.09
CA ARG A 129 -25.55 10.92 11.48
C ARG A 129 -25.71 11.26 12.98
N ARG A 130 -24.61 11.19 13.75
CA ARG A 130 -24.63 11.31 15.21
C ARG A 130 -23.81 12.48 15.73
N LEU A 131 -22.81 12.90 14.99
CA LEU A 131 -21.87 13.90 15.42
C LEU A 131 -22.04 15.21 14.63
N LYS A 132 -21.70 16.33 15.27
CA LYS A 132 -21.60 17.61 14.58
C LYS A 132 -20.50 17.53 13.51
N PRO A 133 -20.64 18.23 12.36
CA PRO A 133 -19.74 18.08 11.21
C PRO A 133 -18.26 18.22 11.53
N TRP A 134 -17.87 19.27 12.21
CA TRP A 134 -16.46 19.52 12.57
C TRP A 134 -15.95 18.57 13.67
N THR A 135 -16.80 18.22 14.65
CA THR A 135 -16.44 17.20 15.65
C THR A 135 -16.17 15.86 14.98
N HIS A 136 -17.02 15.46 14.03
CA HIS A 136 -16.83 14.23 13.27
C HIS A 136 -15.52 14.24 12.45
N PHE A 137 -15.22 15.36 11.81
CA PHE A 137 -13.95 15.53 11.09
C PHE A 137 -12.74 15.37 12.02
N TRP A 138 -12.73 16.09 13.15
CA TRP A 138 -11.57 16.07 14.06
C TRP A 138 -11.38 14.72 14.75
N LEU A 139 -12.45 13.97 15.02
CA LEU A 139 -12.35 12.60 15.52
C LEU A 139 -11.81 11.60 14.48
N ALA A 140 -11.90 11.92 13.20
CA ALA A 140 -11.32 11.09 12.14
C ALA A 140 -9.88 11.47 11.77
N VAL A 141 -9.40 12.67 12.15
CA VAL A 141 -8.03 13.13 11.86
C VAL A 141 -6.94 12.19 12.42
N PRO A 142 -7.09 11.54 13.59
CA PRO A 142 -6.11 10.57 14.08
C PRO A 142 -5.99 9.29 13.25
N LEU A 143 -6.91 8.99 12.33
CA LEU A 143 -6.91 7.76 11.54
C LEU A 143 -5.68 7.63 10.63
N PRO A 144 -5.29 8.61 9.77
CA PRO A 144 -4.06 8.51 9.00
C PRO A 144 -2.78 8.36 9.86
N PRO A 145 -2.57 9.11 10.96
CA PRO A 145 -1.45 8.86 11.86
C PRO A 145 -1.43 7.44 12.46
N ALA A 146 -2.58 6.85 12.78
CA ALA A 146 -2.64 5.47 13.26
C ALA A 146 -2.15 4.49 12.19
N ALA A 147 -2.61 4.65 10.93
CA ALA A 147 -2.14 3.84 9.81
C ALA A 147 -0.62 4.00 9.55
N LEU A 148 -0.10 5.21 9.67
CA LEU A 148 1.35 5.47 9.58
C LEU A 148 2.13 4.84 10.73
N MET A 149 1.54 4.75 11.93
CA MET A 149 2.16 4.08 13.08
C MET A 149 2.26 2.56 12.85
N GLY A 150 1.25 1.92 12.26
CA GLY A 150 1.32 0.52 11.84
C GLY A 150 2.42 0.29 10.81
N THR A 151 2.44 1.13 9.77
CA THR A 151 3.50 1.13 8.76
C THR A 151 4.90 1.29 9.39
N PHE A 152 5.04 2.20 10.37
CA PHE A 152 6.29 2.40 11.10
C PHE A 152 6.78 1.11 11.75
N GLY A 153 5.92 0.35 12.43
CA GLY A 153 6.27 -0.89 13.10
C GLY A 153 6.82 -1.96 12.15
N ILE A 154 6.14 -2.18 11.03
CA ILE A 154 6.56 -3.18 10.02
C ILE A 154 7.84 -2.77 9.30
N ILE A 155 7.98 -1.51 8.90
CA ILE A 155 9.20 -1.05 8.24
C ILE A 155 10.39 -1.03 9.21
N ALA A 156 10.17 -0.77 10.50
CA ALA A 156 11.23 -0.90 11.51
C ALA A 156 11.74 -2.35 11.58
N ALA A 157 10.86 -3.35 11.60
CA ALA A 157 11.24 -4.75 11.57
C ALA A 157 11.98 -5.12 10.26
N ASN A 158 11.45 -4.73 9.10
CA ASN A 158 12.07 -5.02 7.80
C ASN A 158 13.45 -4.37 7.66
N SER A 159 13.59 -3.09 8.00
CA SER A 159 14.85 -2.37 7.93
C SER A 159 15.90 -2.95 8.89
N TRP A 160 15.46 -3.45 10.06
CA TRP A 160 16.35 -4.15 10.97
C TRP A 160 16.85 -5.47 10.39
N MET A 161 15.98 -6.26 9.75
CA MET A 161 16.39 -7.49 9.07
C MET A 161 17.42 -7.23 7.95
N ASN A 162 17.37 -6.06 7.32
CA ASN A 162 18.31 -5.62 6.28
C ASN A 162 19.62 -5.08 6.85
N THR A 163 19.60 -4.36 7.98
CA THR A 163 20.78 -3.79 8.65
C THR A 163 20.71 -4.02 10.15
N PRO A 164 20.93 -5.27 10.62
CA PRO A 164 20.80 -5.63 12.03
C PRO A 164 21.77 -4.85 12.92
N GLN A 165 21.24 -4.24 13.97
CA GLN A 165 22.02 -3.52 14.98
C GLN A 165 21.25 -3.39 16.29
N GLY A 166 21.91 -2.81 17.32
CA GLY A 166 21.28 -2.57 18.61
C GLY A 166 21.30 -3.79 19.53
N PHE A 167 22.27 -4.70 19.37
CA PHE A 167 22.49 -5.87 20.22
C PHE A 167 23.96 -6.25 20.22
N ARG A 168 24.35 -7.11 21.16
CA ARG A 168 25.60 -7.89 21.10
C ARG A 168 25.26 -9.37 21.04
N LEU A 169 26.18 -10.20 20.57
CA LEU A 169 26.02 -11.65 20.59
C LEU A 169 26.80 -12.22 21.77
N ASP A 170 26.17 -13.14 22.51
CA ASP A 170 26.85 -13.97 23.51
C ASP A 170 27.71 -15.06 22.85
N ALA A 171 28.36 -15.90 23.68
CA ALA A 171 29.20 -17.00 23.20
C ALA A 171 28.40 -18.10 22.47
N GLN A 172 27.09 -18.16 22.66
CA GLN A 172 26.15 -19.07 21.98
C GLN A 172 25.54 -18.45 20.74
N GLY A 173 25.87 -17.16 20.47
CA GLY A 173 25.37 -16.41 19.32
C GLY A 173 23.96 -15.83 19.51
N ASN A 174 23.43 -15.78 20.72
CA ASN A 174 22.15 -15.15 21.01
C ASN A 174 22.30 -13.64 21.23
N PRO A 175 21.29 -12.82 20.87
CA PRO A 175 21.33 -11.40 21.11
C PRO A 175 21.20 -11.09 22.61
N VAL A 176 22.10 -10.25 23.10
CA VAL A 176 22.12 -9.70 24.47
C VAL A 176 22.35 -8.20 24.43
N ASP A 177 22.13 -7.51 25.53
CA ASP A 177 22.26 -6.03 25.62
C ASP A 177 21.48 -5.30 24.54
N VAL A 178 20.20 -5.61 24.42
CA VAL A 178 19.34 -5.07 23.36
C VAL A 178 19.06 -3.57 23.58
N HIS A 179 19.45 -2.77 22.64
CA HIS A 179 19.15 -1.32 22.55
C HIS A 179 18.03 -1.06 21.56
N VAL A 180 16.79 -1.09 22.01
CA VAL A 180 15.58 -1.01 21.18
C VAL A 180 15.57 0.20 20.23
N ARG A 181 16.02 1.38 20.69
CA ARG A 181 16.10 2.56 19.83
C ARG A 181 17.02 2.35 18.63
N GLN A 182 18.16 1.70 18.83
CA GLN A 182 19.09 1.40 17.74
C GLN A 182 18.52 0.32 16.80
N ALA A 183 17.80 -0.66 17.34
CA ALA A 183 17.15 -1.68 16.55
C ALA A 183 16.03 -1.11 15.67
N ILE A 184 15.25 -0.14 16.15
CA ILE A 184 14.19 0.52 15.36
C ILE A 184 14.79 1.47 14.30
N PHE A 185 15.69 2.37 14.73
CA PHE A 185 16.23 3.41 13.85
C PHE A 185 17.54 2.95 13.20
N THR A 186 17.45 1.93 12.37
CA THR A 186 18.58 1.46 11.56
C THR A 186 18.91 2.45 10.43
N PRO A 187 20.10 2.37 9.81
CA PRO A 187 20.46 3.21 8.68
C PRO A 187 19.50 3.09 7.49
N MET A 188 18.83 1.94 7.33
CA MET A 188 17.86 1.70 6.25
C MET A 188 16.45 2.21 6.58
N PHE A 189 16.11 2.42 7.88
CA PHE A 189 14.76 2.73 8.30
C PHE A 189 14.19 3.99 7.63
N GLY A 190 14.90 5.11 7.69
CA GLY A 190 14.41 6.37 7.13
C GLY A 190 14.14 6.32 5.63
N PRO A 191 15.12 5.90 4.80
CA PRO A 191 14.94 5.71 3.37
C PRO A 191 13.78 4.75 3.02
N GLU A 192 13.69 3.59 3.66
CA GLU A 192 12.63 2.60 3.41
C GLU A 192 11.25 3.12 3.84
N TYR A 193 11.14 3.73 5.03
CA TYR A 193 9.87 4.20 5.58
C TYR A 193 9.25 5.29 4.69
N TRP A 194 10.00 6.33 4.35
CA TRP A 194 9.44 7.41 3.55
C TRP A 194 9.17 7.00 2.10
N HIS A 195 10.04 6.16 1.52
CA HIS A 195 9.79 5.57 0.20
C HIS A 195 8.48 4.78 0.20
N PHE A 196 8.27 3.95 1.22
CA PHE A 196 7.06 3.14 1.35
C PHE A 196 5.81 4.00 1.56
N VAL A 197 5.83 4.95 2.50
CA VAL A 197 4.67 5.83 2.79
C VAL A 197 4.23 6.60 1.56
N VAL A 198 5.16 7.20 0.83
CA VAL A 198 4.83 7.97 -0.37
C VAL A 198 4.34 7.04 -1.49
N ALA A 199 4.93 5.84 -1.64
CA ALA A 199 4.44 4.82 -2.58
C ALA A 199 2.98 4.43 -2.29
N MET A 200 2.59 4.26 -1.03
CA MET A 200 1.20 3.94 -0.67
C MET A 200 0.25 5.09 -1.02
N LEU A 201 0.63 6.33 -0.70
CA LEU A 201 -0.17 7.52 -1.00
C LEU A 201 -0.40 7.72 -2.50
N LEU A 202 0.67 7.60 -3.31
CA LEU A 202 0.55 7.78 -4.76
C LEU A 202 -0.21 6.63 -5.42
N THR A 203 -0.01 5.39 -4.95
CA THR A 203 -0.70 4.21 -5.47
C THR A 203 -2.21 4.32 -5.26
N ALA A 204 -2.65 4.58 -4.03
CA ALA A 204 -4.07 4.79 -3.75
C ALA A 204 -4.63 5.98 -4.55
N GLY A 205 -3.86 7.07 -4.67
CA GLY A 205 -4.24 8.24 -5.47
C GLY A 205 -4.49 7.90 -6.94
N TYR A 206 -3.56 7.18 -7.59
CA TYR A 206 -3.72 6.77 -8.99
C TYR A 206 -4.82 5.71 -9.16
N VAL A 207 -4.98 4.76 -8.25
CA VAL A 207 -6.06 3.76 -8.34
C VAL A 207 -7.42 4.41 -8.22
N VAL A 208 -7.63 5.27 -7.20
CA VAL A 208 -8.90 5.99 -7.04
C VAL A 208 -9.17 6.88 -8.26
N ALA A 209 -8.20 7.65 -8.70
CA ALA A 209 -8.34 8.47 -9.91
C ALA A 209 -8.62 7.63 -11.16
N GLY A 210 -7.98 6.47 -11.28
CA GLY A 210 -8.18 5.52 -12.38
C GLY A 210 -9.63 5.06 -12.51
N VAL A 211 -10.30 4.77 -11.39
CA VAL A 211 -11.74 4.43 -11.39
C VAL A 211 -12.59 5.55 -12.00
N TYR A 212 -12.30 6.81 -11.65
CA TYR A 212 -13.01 7.96 -12.21
C TYR A 212 -12.58 8.28 -13.64
N ALA A 213 -11.32 7.99 -14.02
CA ALA A 213 -10.85 8.08 -15.40
C ALA A 213 -11.63 7.12 -16.32
N VAL A 214 -11.88 5.89 -15.89
CA VAL A 214 -12.76 4.95 -16.59
C VAL A 214 -14.19 5.51 -16.69
N GLY A 215 -14.70 6.13 -15.63
CA GLY A 215 -15.99 6.83 -15.64
C GLY A 215 -16.03 7.93 -16.71
N TRP A 216 -14.99 8.75 -16.79
CA TRP A 216 -14.87 9.81 -17.79
C TRP A 216 -14.83 9.26 -19.24
N LEU A 217 -14.08 8.19 -19.48
CA LEU A 217 -14.01 7.52 -20.79
C LEU A 217 -15.37 6.96 -21.23
N ARG A 218 -16.24 6.61 -20.26
CA ARG A 218 -17.63 6.17 -20.49
C ARG A 218 -18.63 7.32 -20.55
N GLY A 219 -18.16 8.58 -20.68
CA GLY A 219 -19.01 9.76 -20.85
C GLY A 219 -19.49 10.43 -19.56
N ARG A 220 -19.09 9.96 -18.38
CA ARG A 220 -19.46 10.55 -17.09
C ARG A 220 -18.56 11.74 -16.77
N ARG A 221 -19.00 12.96 -17.10
CA ARG A 221 -18.21 14.20 -16.96
C ARG A 221 -18.78 15.19 -15.96
N ASP A 222 -19.73 14.72 -15.13
CA ASP A 222 -20.33 15.52 -14.08
C ASP A 222 -19.33 15.91 -12.98
N ARG A 223 -19.72 16.85 -12.13
CA ARG A 223 -18.86 17.39 -11.07
C ARG A 223 -18.39 16.32 -10.08
N TYR A 224 -19.19 15.28 -9.81
CA TYR A 224 -18.84 14.18 -8.93
C TYR A 224 -17.66 13.37 -9.49
N HIS A 225 -17.71 12.97 -10.77
CA HIS A 225 -16.63 12.22 -11.43
C HIS A 225 -15.39 13.10 -11.62
N ARG A 226 -15.58 14.39 -11.96
CA ARG A 226 -14.46 15.33 -12.10
C ARG A 226 -13.72 15.53 -10.78
N LEU A 227 -14.44 15.75 -9.68
CA LEU A 227 -13.83 15.96 -8.36
C LEU A 227 -13.18 14.68 -7.81
N GLY A 228 -13.85 13.52 -8.01
CA GLY A 228 -13.35 12.21 -7.66
C GLY A 228 -12.06 11.82 -8.43
N PHE A 229 -11.87 12.33 -9.64
CA PHE A 229 -10.63 12.19 -10.40
C PHE A 229 -9.57 13.19 -9.93
N THR A 230 -9.90 14.49 -9.92
CA THR A 230 -8.92 15.57 -9.78
C THR A 230 -8.18 15.52 -8.44
N VAL A 231 -8.87 15.29 -7.32
CA VAL A 231 -8.24 15.34 -5.99
C VAL A 231 -7.24 14.21 -5.79
N PRO A 232 -7.61 12.92 -5.98
CA PRO A 232 -6.65 11.83 -5.83
C PRO A 232 -5.51 11.89 -6.84
N PHE A 233 -5.80 12.26 -8.09
CA PHE A 233 -4.78 12.39 -9.14
C PHE A 233 -3.80 13.50 -8.84
N THR A 234 -4.25 14.65 -8.31
CA THR A 234 -3.38 15.75 -7.92
C THR A 234 -2.44 15.34 -6.80
N VAL A 235 -2.95 14.64 -5.78
CA VAL A 235 -2.11 14.09 -4.68
C VAL A 235 -1.04 13.18 -5.25
N ALA A 236 -1.43 12.21 -6.09
CA ALA A 236 -0.49 11.27 -6.69
C ALA A 236 0.54 11.98 -7.60
N ALA A 237 0.10 12.91 -8.44
CA ALA A 237 0.99 13.63 -9.37
C ALA A 237 2.03 14.49 -8.64
N ILE A 238 1.67 15.13 -7.53
CA ILE A 238 2.62 15.89 -6.70
C ILE A 238 3.62 14.96 -6.02
N LEU A 239 3.17 13.80 -5.55
CA LEU A 239 4.02 12.84 -4.84
C LEU A 239 4.92 12.02 -5.77
N THR A 240 4.62 11.92 -7.06
CA THR A 240 5.41 11.14 -8.03
C THR A 240 6.88 11.56 -8.10
N PRO A 241 7.25 12.85 -8.28
CA PRO A 241 8.65 13.25 -8.26
C PRO A 241 9.30 13.06 -6.88
N VAL A 242 8.55 13.23 -5.79
CA VAL A 242 9.03 12.97 -4.43
C VAL A 242 9.36 11.50 -4.26
N GLN A 243 8.50 10.59 -4.77
CA GLN A 243 8.74 9.15 -4.75
C GLN A 243 10.03 8.76 -5.49
N PHE A 244 10.29 9.39 -6.62
CA PHE A 244 11.51 9.14 -7.38
C PHE A 244 12.78 9.53 -6.60
N MET A 245 12.76 10.69 -5.94
CA MET A 245 13.86 11.14 -5.07
C MET A 245 14.06 10.21 -3.86
N LEU A 246 12.98 9.75 -3.25
CA LEU A 246 13.05 8.80 -2.14
C LEU A 246 13.53 7.42 -2.59
N GLY A 247 13.16 6.98 -3.80
CA GLY A 247 13.65 5.76 -4.42
C GLY A 247 15.16 5.80 -4.66
N ASP A 248 15.67 6.89 -5.20
CA ASP A 248 17.12 7.13 -5.36
C ASP A 248 17.84 7.09 -4.00
N SER A 249 17.29 7.74 -2.99
CA SER A 249 17.84 7.71 -1.62
C SER A 249 17.88 6.28 -1.04
N ALA A 250 16.82 5.49 -1.26
CA ALA A 250 16.76 4.10 -0.81
C ALA A 250 17.77 3.21 -1.55
N ALA A 251 17.90 3.37 -2.88
CA ALA A 251 18.88 2.63 -3.67
C ALA A 251 20.33 2.92 -3.23
N ARG A 252 20.66 4.19 -2.95
CA ARG A 252 21.97 4.55 -2.39
C ARG A 252 22.20 4.01 -0.99
N ALA A 253 21.17 3.98 -0.14
CA ALA A 253 21.27 3.35 1.17
C ALA A 253 21.59 1.85 1.03
N VAL A 254 20.95 1.15 0.07
CA VAL A 254 21.26 -0.25 -0.27
C VAL A 254 22.70 -0.38 -0.79
N PHE A 255 23.12 0.47 -1.69
CA PHE A 255 24.51 0.49 -2.19
C PHE A 255 25.55 0.55 -1.06
N HIS A 256 25.34 1.44 -0.07
CA HIS A 256 26.29 1.62 1.03
C HIS A 256 26.18 0.57 2.13
N LYS A 257 24.98 0.04 2.41
CA LYS A 257 24.72 -0.83 3.56
C LYS A 257 24.58 -2.30 3.20
N GLN A 258 24.19 -2.60 1.97
CA GLN A 258 23.95 -3.95 1.47
C GLN A 258 24.55 -4.10 0.05
N PRO A 259 25.88 -3.98 -0.13
CA PRO A 259 26.51 -3.94 -1.47
C PRO A 259 26.22 -5.19 -2.30
N ILE A 260 26.04 -6.36 -1.68
CA ILE A 260 25.71 -7.61 -2.40
C ILE A 260 24.26 -7.59 -2.87
N LYS A 261 23.33 -7.02 -2.09
CA LYS A 261 21.95 -6.81 -2.53
C LYS A 261 21.90 -5.81 -3.69
N PHE A 262 22.64 -4.71 -3.62
CA PHE A 262 22.79 -3.77 -4.73
C PHE A 262 23.29 -4.48 -5.98
N ALA A 263 24.38 -5.25 -5.87
CA ALA A 263 24.93 -6.03 -6.97
C ALA A 263 23.95 -7.06 -7.55
N ALA A 264 23.06 -7.63 -6.73
CA ALA A 264 22.01 -8.53 -7.20
C ALA A 264 20.89 -7.78 -7.95
N THR A 265 20.55 -6.59 -7.47
CA THR A 265 19.52 -5.73 -8.08
C THR A 265 19.99 -5.18 -9.43
N GLU A 266 21.27 -4.84 -9.56
CA GLU A 266 21.88 -4.32 -10.80
C GLU A 266 22.61 -5.40 -11.64
N ILE A 267 22.51 -6.68 -11.23
CA ILE A 267 23.18 -7.84 -11.84
C ILE A 267 24.70 -7.67 -12.08
N VAL A 268 25.36 -6.94 -11.16
CA VAL A 268 26.81 -6.70 -11.24
C VAL A 268 27.58 -7.93 -10.77
N TRP A 269 28.27 -8.62 -11.71
CA TRP A 269 28.99 -9.83 -11.37
C TRP A 269 30.38 -9.57 -10.78
N LYS A 270 31.18 -8.72 -11.39
CA LYS A 270 32.54 -8.39 -10.95
C LYS A 270 32.57 -7.01 -10.32
N THR A 271 33.37 -6.87 -9.27
CA THR A 271 33.67 -5.56 -8.68
C THR A 271 34.47 -4.72 -9.65
N ASP A 272 33.97 -3.56 -10.06
CA ASP A 272 34.61 -2.68 -11.04
C ASP A 272 34.16 -1.22 -10.86
N THR A 273 34.77 -0.32 -11.63
CA THR A 273 34.33 1.05 -11.91
C THR A 273 33.76 1.10 -13.34
N HIS A 274 33.10 2.20 -13.72
CA HIS A 274 32.48 2.33 -15.05
C HIS A 274 31.49 1.23 -15.37
N VAL A 275 30.80 0.71 -14.34
CA VAL A 275 29.85 -0.40 -14.46
C VAL A 275 28.65 0.04 -15.28
N PRO A 276 28.30 -0.70 -16.35
CA PRO A 276 27.14 -0.41 -17.17
C PRO A 276 25.87 -0.96 -16.53
N GLU A 277 24.76 -0.27 -16.70
CA GLU A 277 23.42 -0.77 -16.45
C GLU A 277 22.97 -1.69 -17.61
N TYR A 278 22.27 -2.78 -17.28
CA TYR A 278 21.68 -3.69 -18.26
C TYR A 278 20.16 -3.79 -18.07
N MET A 279 19.42 -2.77 -18.43
CA MET A 279 17.95 -2.78 -18.28
C MET A 279 17.33 -4.06 -18.86
N PHE A 280 16.62 -4.82 -18.01
CA PHE A 280 16.05 -6.13 -18.33
C PHE A 280 17.05 -7.19 -18.79
N GLY A 281 18.28 -7.10 -18.30
CA GLY A 281 19.30 -8.11 -18.51
C GLY A 281 18.99 -9.40 -17.74
N ARG A 282 19.62 -10.51 -18.17
CA ARG A 282 19.56 -11.81 -17.48
C ARG A 282 20.97 -12.23 -17.09
N LEU A 283 21.18 -12.44 -15.80
CA LEU A 283 22.43 -12.97 -15.27
C LEU A 283 22.45 -14.50 -15.37
N HIS A 284 23.57 -15.05 -15.85
CA HIS A 284 23.85 -16.48 -15.89
C HIS A 284 24.73 -16.93 -14.72
N PRO A 285 24.75 -18.23 -14.36
CA PRO A 285 25.56 -18.75 -13.26
C PRO A 285 27.07 -18.56 -13.43
N ASP A 286 27.55 -18.44 -14.67
CA ASP A 286 28.95 -18.15 -15.03
C ASP A 286 29.32 -16.66 -14.92
N GLY A 287 28.34 -15.81 -14.60
CA GLY A 287 28.50 -14.37 -14.48
C GLY A 287 28.37 -13.60 -15.80
N THR A 288 28.00 -14.27 -16.89
CA THR A 288 27.67 -13.61 -18.15
C THR A 288 26.28 -13.01 -18.09
N ILE A 289 26.06 -11.88 -18.79
CA ILE A 289 24.77 -11.23 -18.92
C ILE A 289 24.31 -11.35 -20.36
N SER A 290 23.06 -11.78 -20.55
CA SER A 290 22.42 -11.87 -21.87
C SER A 290 21.17 -11.00 -21.94
N GLY A 291 20.89 -10.47 -23.14
CA GLY A 291 19.74 -9.59 -23.36
C GLY A 291 19.91 -8.21 -22.70
N GLY A 292 18.81 -7.48 -22.65
CA GLY A 292 18.77 -6.16 -22.03
C GLY A 292 19.36 -5.03 -22.85
N LEU A 293 19.05 -3.79 -22.46
CA LEU A 293 19.63 -2.58 -23.04
C LEU A 293 20.82 -2.16 -22.18
N LYS A 294 22.03 -2.27 -22.73
CA LYS A 294 23.26 -1.86 -22.05
C LYS A 294 23.45 -0.34 -22.14
N ILE A 295 23.50 0.32 -20.98
CA ILE A 295 23.80 1.75 -20.86
C ILE A 295 25.17 1.89 -20.17
N PRO A 296 26.23 2.35 -20.90
CA PRO A 296 27.58 2.41 -20.35
C PRO A 296 27.66 3.30 -19.10
N GLN A 297 28.37 2.85 -18.07
CA GLN A 297 28.73 3.60 -16.85
C GLN A 297 27.56 3.99 -15.94
N LEU A 298 26.31 3.68 -16.31
CA LEU A 298 25.14 4.21 -15.62
C LEU A 298 25.05 3.73 -14.16
N ASP A 299 25.35 2.46 -13.85
CA ASP A 299 25.31 1.95 -12.47
C ASP A 299 26.31 2.66 -11.58
N SER A 300 27.54 2.89 -12.05
CA SER A 300 28.54 3.64 -11.29
C SER A 300 28.08 5.08 -11.02
N ILE A 301 27.44 5.74 -12.00
CA ILE A 301 26.91 7.10 -11.86
C ILE A 301 25.74 7.13 -10.89
N LEU A 302 24.79 6.20 -10.99
CA LEU A 302 23.62 6.12 -10.09
C LEU A 302 24.03 5.80 -8.65
N ALA A 303 25.03 4.92 -8.47
CA ALA A 303 25.54 4.55 -7.16
C ALA A 303 26.24 5.71 -6.42
N GLY A 304 27.10 6.49 -7.10
CA GLY A 304 27.95 7.47 -6.44
C GLY A 304 28.19 8.78 -7.20
N PHE A 305 27.34 9.14 -8.19
CA PHE A 305 27.44 10.36 -9.00
C PHE A 305 28.73 10.51 -9.83
N SER A 306 29.50 9.42 -10.00
CA SER A 306 30.73 9.42 -10.79
C SER A 306 30.85 8.09 -11.55
N PRO A 307 31.33 8.11 -12.80
CA PRO A 307 31.66 6.89 -13.52
C PRO A 307 32.76 6.07 -12.82
N ASP A 308 33.62 6.72 -12.01
CA ASP A 308 34.68 6.09 -11.25
C ASP A 308 34.19 5.45 -9.93
N THR A 309 32.91 5.54 -9.62
CA THR A 309 32.35 4.89 -8.43
C THR A 309 32.53 3.38 -8.55
N LYS A 310 33.22 2.80 -7.56
CA LYS A 310 33.45 1.37 -7.49
C LYS A 310 32.21 0.65 -6.99
N VAL A 311 31.64 -0.23 -7.80
CA VAL A 311 30.50 -1.07 -7.45
C VAL A 311 31.00 -2.47 -7.10
N THR A 312 30.60 -2.97 -5.92
CA THR A 312 30.94 -4.33 -5.47
C THR A 312 30.12 -5.35 -6.28
N GLY A 313 30.78 -6.36 -6.84
CA GLY A 313 30.12 -7.41 -7.61
C GLY A 313 29.78 -8.66 -6.80
N LEU A 314 28.84 -9.47 -7.27
CA LEU A 314 28.40 -10.73 -6.65
C LEU A 314 29.52 -11.75 -6.47
N SER A 315 30.53 -11.76 -7.34
CA SER A 315 31.68 -12.67 -7.26
C SER A 315 32.63 -12.36 -6.12
N SER A 316 32.46 -11.24 -5.40
CA SER A 316 33.31 -10.86 -4.26
C SER A 316 33.03 -11.68 -2.99
N VAL A 317 31.90 -12.39 -2.93
CA VAL A 317 31.52 -13.25 -1.80
C VAL A 317 31.28 -14.69 -2.26
N ALA A 318 31.31 -15.64 -1.31
CA ALA A 318 31.07 -17.04 -1.61
C ALA A 318 29.66 -17.26 -2.21
N ALA A 319 29.49 -18.29 -3.02
CA ALA A 319 28.21 -18.62 -3.65
C ALA A 319 27.11 -18.91 -2.62
N SER A 320 27.49 -19.38 -1.43
CA SER A 320 26.59 -19.61 -0.29
C SER A 320 26.02 -18.33 0.35
N ASP A 321 26.68 -17.18 0.13
CA ASP A 321 26.39 -15.92 0.83
C ASP A 321 25.77 -14.85 -0.08
N ARG A 322 25.45 -15.23 -1.32
CA ARG A 322 24.84 -14.34 -2.33
C ARG A 322 23.60 -14.97 -2.95
N PRO A 323 22.70 -14.16 -3.54
CA PRO A 323 21.60 -14.68 -4.35
C PRO A 323 22.12 -15.52 -5.54
N THR A 324 21.35 -16.54 -5.92
CA THR A 324 21.60 -17.26 -7.17
C THR A 324 21.41 -16.34 -8.38
N ALA A 325 21.96 -16.69 -9.53
CA ALA A 325 21.80 -15.91 -10.75
C ALA A 325 20.31 -15.71 -11.13
N THR A 326 19.46 -16.72 -10.87
CA THR A 326 18.02 -16.62 -11.08
C THR A 326 17.37 -15.63 -10.11
N GLN A 327 17.72 -15.67 -8.83
CA GLN A 327 17.21 -14.74 -7.83
C GLN A 327 17.66 -13.30 -8.13
N ALA A 328 18.92 -13.10 -8.50
CA ALA A 328 19.44 -11.80 -8.92
C ALA A 328 18.67 -11.27 -10.15
N THR A 329 18.44 -12.11 -11.17
CA THR A 329 17.65 -11.73 -12.35
C THR A 329 16.21 -11.35 -11.99
N ILE A 330 15.56 -12.07 -11.07
CA ILE A 330 14.19 -11.75 -10.62
C ILE A 330 14.18 -10.41 -9.89
N ALA A 331 15.13 -10.17 -8.97
CA ALA A 331 15.23 -8.90 -8.24
C ALA A 331 15.51 -7.72 -9.18
N HIS A 332 16.39 -7.91 -10.16
CA HIS A 332 16.73 -6.94 -11.19
C HIS A 332 15.51 -6.57 -12.06
N TRP A 333 14.81 -7.56 -12.62
CA TRP A 333 13.63 -7.27 -13.44
C TRP A 333 12.52 -6.59 -12.64
N ALA A 334 12.33 -6.97 -11.38
CA ALA A 334 11.38 -6.30 -10.51
C ALA A 334 11.78 -4.82 -10.28
N PHE A 335 13.05 -4.55 -10.06
CA PHE A 335 13.58 -3.20 -9.92
C PHE A 335 13.40 -2.39 -11.21
N ASP A 336 13.75 -2.94 -12.36
CA ASP A 336 13.61 -2.29 -13.66
C ASP A 336 12.16 -1.94 -14.00
N ILE A 337 11.21 -2.86 -13.71
CA ILE A 337 9.77 -2.58 -13.87
C ILE A 337 9.38 -1.39 -12.98
N MET A 338 9.83 -1.38 -11.72
CA MET A 338 9.53 -0.32 -10.78
C MET A 338 10.05 1.04 -11.27
N VAL A 339 11.30 1.11 -11.71
CA VAL A 339 11.93 2.35 -12.22
C VAL A 339 11.28 2.80 -13.52
N THR A 340 11.03 1.87 -14.44
CA THR A 340 10.38 2.17 -15.75
C THR A 340 8.98 2.72 -15.55
N VAL A 341 8.14 2.07 -14.73
CA VAL A 341 6.79 2.56 -14.43
C VAL A 341 6.86 3.91 -13.72
N GLY A 342 7.75 4.07 -12.74
CA GLY A 342 7.98 5.35 -12.06
C GLY A 342 8.30 6.48 -13.04
N SER A 343 9.17 6.23 -14.02
CA SER A 343 9.52 7.19 -15.08
C SER A 343 8.33 7.56 -15.96
N VAL A 344 7.49 6.59 -16.34
CA VAL A 344 6.26 6.84 -17.09
C VAL A 344 5.26 7.67 -16.26
N LEU A 345 5.16 7.41 -14.96
CA LEU A 345 4.29 8.18 -14.06
C LEU A 345 4.77 9.63 -13.90
N ILE A 346 6.09 9.89 -13.91
CA ILE A 346 6.63 11.26 -13.96
C ILE A 346 6.15 11.98 -15.23
N LEU A 347 6.25 11.34 -16.39
CA LEU A 347 5.77 11.93 -17.65
C LEU A 347 4.27 12.23 -17.61
N LEU A 348 3.48 11.33 -17.01
CA LEU A 348 2.04 11.52 -16.83
C LEU A 348 1.73 12.67 -15.85
N ALA A 349 2.47 12.80 -14.77
CA ALA A 349 2.37 13.89 -13.81
C ALA A 349 2.75 15.23 -14.44
N LEU A 350 3.81 15.28 -15.25
CA LEU A 350 4.23 16.47 -16.00
C LEU A 350 3.16 16.87 -17.04
N TRP A 351 2.56 15.92 -17.75
CA TRP A 351 1.44 16.19 -18.67
C TRP A 351 0.26 16.83 -17.93
N TYR A 352 -0.08 16.29 -16.76
CA TYR A 352 -1.13 16.86 -15.91
C TYR A 352 -0.78 18.27 -15.42
N ALA A 353 0.43 18.48 -14.92
CA ALA A 353 0.91 19.77 -14.44
C ALA A 353 0.92 20.82 -15.56
N TRP A 354 1.38 20.46 -16.77
CA TRP A 354 1.37 21.32 -17.93
C TRP A 354 -0.04 21.74 -18.35
N SER A 355 -1.00 20.80 -18.34
CA SER A 355 -2.41 21.11 -18.63
C SER A 355 -2.98 22.12 -17.62
N TRP A 356 -2.71 21.91 -16.34
CA TRP A 356 -3.11 22.86 -15.28
C TRP A 356 -2.45 24.24 -15.41
N TRP A 357 -1.19 24.26 -15.76
CA TRP A 357 -0.49 25.50 -16.00
C TRP A 357 -1.07 26.27 -17.21
N ARG A 358 -1.38 25.57 -18.29
CA ARG A 358 -1.81 26.19 -19.56
C ARG A 358 -3.31 26.50 -19.60
N HIS A 359 -4.15 25.63 -19.07
CA HIS A 359 -5.60 25.67 -19.23
C HIS A 359 -6.38 25.83 -17.91
N ARG A 360 -5.71 25.75 -16.76
CA ARG A 360 -6.33 25.75 -15.43
C ARG A 360 -7.38 24.64 -15.25
N ASP A 361 -7.25 23.55 -16.00
CA ASP A 361 -8.15 22.39 -15.97
C ASP A 361 -7.41 21.07 -16.23
N ASN A 362 -8.13 19.96 -16.02
CA ASN A 362 -7.66 18.63 -16.36
C ASN A 362 -7.45 18.51 -17.88
N PRO A 363 -6.48 17.68 -18.32
CA PRO A 363 -6.34 17.38 -19.76
C PRO A 363 -7.65 16.85 -20.34
N GLY A 364 -8.07 17.39 -21.50
CA GLY A 364 -9.34 17.03 -22.16
C GLY A 364 -9.29 15.75 -23.02
N GLY A 365 -8.11 15.21 -23.25
CA GLY A 365 -7.87 14.15 -24.23
C GLY A 365 -8.18 12.73 -23.71
N ARG A 366 -8.76 11.88 -24.58
CA ARG A 366 -9.04 10.46 -24.24
C ARG A 366 -7.77 9.67 -23.88
N TRP A 367 -6.64 9.98 -24.50
CA TRP A 367 -5.37 9.32 -24.23
C TRP A 367 -4.88 9.56 -22.80
N PHE A 368 -4.98 10.78 -22.30
CA PHE A 368 -4.63 11.09 -20.91
C PHE A 368 -5.43 10.21 -19.92
N TYR A 369 -6.76 10.12 -20.10
CA TYR A 369 -7.60 9.32 -19.20
C TYR A 369 -7.38 7.80 -19.35
N ARG A 370 -6.95 7.31 -20.53
CA ARG A 370 -6.50 5.92 -20.70
C ARG A 370 -5.22 5.67 -19.91
N CYS A 371 -4.23 6.54 -20.03
CA CYS A 371 -3.00 6.46 -19.23
C CYS A 371 -3.31 6.56 -17.73
N ALA A 372 -4.16 7.48 -17.30
CA ALA A 372 -4.58 7.62 -15.92
C ALA A 372 -5.33 6.38 -15.38
N ALA A 373 -6.14 5.72 -16.21
CA ALA A 373 -6.82 4.48 -15.83
C ALA A 373 -5.84 3.30 -15.64
N LEU A 374 -4.77 3.25 -16.46
CA LEU A 374 -3.74 2.23 -16.37
C LEU A 374 -2.73 2.51 -15.24
N ALA A 375 -2.50 3.78 -14.90
CA ALA A 375 -1.55 4.19 -13.88
C ALA A 375 -1.81 3.51 -12.52
N GLY A 376 -3.07 3.39 -12.12
CA GLY A 376 -3.43 2.71 -10.87
C GLY A 376 -3.03 1.23 -10.85
N VAL A 377 -3.27 0.52 -11.95
CA VAL A 377 -2.86 -0.90 -12.09
C VAL A 377 -1.34 -1.02 -12.11
N ALA A 378 -0.68 -0.15 -12.87
CA ALA A 378 0.78 -0.11 -12.93
C ALA A 378 1.41 0.14 -11.55
N CYS A 379 0.84 1.04 -10.73
CA CYS A 379 1.31 1.27 -9.36
C CYS A 379 1.18 0.03 -8.47
N LEU A 380 0.09 -0.73 -8.58
CA LEU A 380 -0.06 -1.98 -7.81
C LEU A 380 1.03 -2.99 -8.19
N VAL A 381 1.30 -3.16 -9.49
CA VAL A 381 2.41 -4.02 -9.96
C VAL A 381 3.76 -3.50 -9.42
N THR A 382 3.96 -2.18 -9.41
CA THR A 382 5.21 -1.57 -8.94
C THR A 382 5.43 -1.79 -7.43
N VAL A 383 4.38 -1.76 -6.63
CA VAL A 383 4.45 -2.07 -5.18
C VAL A 383 4.90 -3.51 -4.97
N GLU A 384 4.34 -4.47 -5.72
CA GLU A 384 4.78 -5.88 -5.67
C GLU A 384 6.25 -6.02 -6.11
N CYS A 385 6.66 -5.35 -7.17
CA CYS A 385 8.03 -5.34 -7.65
C CYS A 385 9.00 -4.80 -6.59
N GLY A 386 8.62 -3.75 -5.83
CA GLY A 386 9.42 -3.22 -4.73
C GLY A 386 9.67 -4.26 -3.64
N TRP A 387 8.65 -5.03 -3.26
CA TRP A 387 8.79 -6.12 -2.29
C TRP A 387 9.61 -7.29 -2.83
N ILE A 388 9.40 -7.70 -4.08
CA ILE A 388 10.22 -8.72 -4.73
C ILE A 388 11.70 -8.31 -4.70
N THR A 389 12.02 -7.06 -5.06
CA THR A 389 13.38 -6.53 -5.02
C THR A 389 13.97 -6.61 -3.60
N THR A 390 13.18 -6.25 -2.58
CA THR A 390 13.63 -6.25 -1.18
C THR A 390 13.86 -7.67 -0.67
N GLU A 391 12.94 -8.59 -0.87
CA GLU A 391 12.97 -9.92 -0.26
C GLU A 391 13.83 -10.92 -1.05
N VAL A 392 13.79 -10.87 -2.39
CA VAL A 392 14.61 -11.76 -3.23
C VAL A 392 16.05 -11.28 -3.29
N GLY A 393 16.29 -9.97 -3.35
CA GLY A 393 17.64 -9.39 -3.36
C GLY A 393 18.43 -9.64 -2.08
N ARG A 394 17.76 -9.92 -0.96
CA ARG A 394 18.40 -10.24 0.34
C ARG A 394 18.83 -11.69 0.47
N GLN A 395 18.38 -12.58 -0.38
CA GLN A 395 18.71 -14.01 -0.27
C GLN A 395 20.24 -14.26 -0.30
N PRO A 396 20.74 -15.26 0.48
CA PRO A 396 20.00 -16.27 1.27
C PRO A 396 19.65 -15.84 2.71
N TRP A 397 19.82 -14.59 3.08
CA TRP A 397 19.68 -14.10 4.45
C TRP A 397 18.22 -13.74 4.80
N ILE A 398 17.75 -14.16 5.99
CA ILE A 398 16.54 -13.62 6.61
C ILE A 398 16.90 -12.46 7.56
N VAL A 399 17.99 -12.59 8.30
CA VAL A 399 18.65 -11.49 9.04
C VAL A 399 20.05 -11.34 8.48
N TYR A 400 20.32 -10.24 7.84
CA TYR A 400 21.53 -10.03 7.03
C TYR A 400 22.80 -10.32 7.81
N HIS A 401 23.65 -11.23 7.30
CA HIS A 401 24.87 -11.77 7.89
C HIS A 401 24.73 -12.50 9.26
N HIS A 402 23.52 -12.66 9.79
CA HIS A 402 23.30 -13.29 11.11
C HIS A 402 22.48 -14.57 11.06
N MET A 403 21.54 -14.70 10.11
CA MET A 403 20.70 -15.90 10.00
C MET A 403 20.25 -16.11 8.55
N ARG A 404 20.41 -17.32 8.07
CA ARG A 404 19.90 -17.71 6.73
C ARG A 404 18.44 -18.11 6.82
N VAL A 405 17.74 -18.02 5.69
CA VAL A 405 16.32 -18.41 5.61
C VAL A 405 16.12 -19.90 5.94
N SER A 406 17.09 -20.76 5.55
CA SER A 406 17.07 -22.20 5.87
C SER A 406 17.20 -22.51 7.35
N GLU A 407 17.83 -21.63 8.14
CA GLU A 407 17.99 -21.78 9.59
C GLU A 407 16.74 -21.35 10.37
N ALA A 408 15.93 -20.50 9.77
CA ALA A 408 14.74 -19.93 10.41
C ALA A 408 13.48 -20.75 10.18
N VAL A 409 13.46 -21.63 9.16
CA VAL A 409 12.26 -22.32 8.70
C VAL A 409 11.73 -23.33 9.71
N THR A 410 10.41 -23.46 9.76
CA THR A 410 9.68 -24.43 10.59
C THR A 410 10.11 -25.88 10.34
N SER A 411 9.91 -26.75 11.33
CA SER A 411 10.05 -28.21 11.19
C SER A 411 8.80 -28.92 10.63
N THR A 412 7.74 -28.17 10.33
CA THR A 412 6.50 -28.69 9.74
C THR A 412 6.79 -29.37 8.40
N SER A 413 6.16 -30.51 8.12
CA SER A 413 6.40 -31.28 6.90
C SER A 413 6.07 -30.48 5.64
N ALA A 414 6.84 -30.68 4.58
CA ALA A 414 6.60 -30.03 3.28
C ALA A 414 5.18 -30.30 2.74
N GLY A 415 4.67 -31.54 2.92
CA GLY A 415 3.31 -31.89 2.49
C GLY A 415 2.22 -31.11 3.22
N SER A 416 2.39 -30.90 4.54
CA SER A 416 1.45 -30.07 5.32
C SER A 416 1.49 -28.61 4.89
N LEU A 417 2.67 -28.07 4.57
CA LEU A 417 2.81 -26.69 4.11
C LEU A 417 2.19 -26.47 2.70
N TRP A 418 2.34 -27.44 1.79
CA TRP A 418 1.66 -27.38 0.48
C TRP A 418 0.14 -27.45 0.63
N ALA A 419 -0.37 -28.30 1.53
CA ALA A 419 -1.80 -28.36 1.83
C ALA A 419 -2.29 -27.04 2.42
N MET A 420 -1.52 -26.45 3.35
CA MET A 420 -1.82 -25.13 3.95
C MET A 420 -1.86 -24.03 2.89
N LEU A 421 -0.90 -23.98 1.96
CA LEU A 421 -0.92 -23.06 0.83
C LEU A 421 -2.21 -23.18 0.02
N GLY A 422 -2.63 -24.40 -0.32
CA GLY A 422 -3.87 -24.63 -1.05
C GLY A 422 -5.10 -24.13 -0.30
N ILE A 423 -5.19 -24.35 1.01
CA ILE A 423 -6.28 -23.86 1.86
C ILE A 423 -6.28 -22.33 1.92
N VAL A 424 -5.13 -21.73 2.18
CA VAL A 424 -4.99 -20.26 2.27
C VAL A 424 -5.35 -19.61 0.93
N MET A 425 -4.89 -20.15 -0.19
CA MET A 425 -5.27 -19.66 -1.52
C MET A 425 -6.79 -19.70 -1.73
N ALA A 426 -7.46 -20.80 -1.36
CA ALA A 426 -8.91 -20.90 -1.48
C ALA A 426 -9.64 -19.87 -0.61
N VAL A 427 -9.19 -19.68 0.64
CA VAL A 427 -9.74 -18.65 1.55
C VAL A 427 -9.55 -17.26 0.99
N TYR A 428 -8.37 -16.94 0.48
CA TYR A 428 -8.09 -15.60 -0.08
C TYR A 428 -8.92 -15.33 -1.34
N VAL A 429 -9.08 -16.31 -2.23
CA VAL A 429 -9.99 -16.19 -3.40
C VAL A 429 -11.41 -15.88 -2.95
N ALA A 430 -11.92 -16.59 -1.91
CA ALA A 430 -13.25 -16.33 -1.37
C ALA A 430 -13.35 -14.92 -0.74
N VAL A 431 -12.36 -14.50 0.06
CA VAL A 431 -12.33 -13.19 0.72
C VAL A 431 -12.24 -12.04 -0.29
N PHE A 432 -11.34 -12.12 -1.27
CA PHE A 432 -11.23 -11.12 -2.34
C PHE A 432 -12.48 -11.11 -3.25
N GLY A 433 -13.05 -12.27 -3.53
CA GLY A 433 -14.32 -12.40 -4.26
C GLY A 433 -15.47 -11.72 -3.52
N ALA A 434 -15.59 -11.94 -2.21
CA ALA A 434 -16.57 -11.26 -1.35
C ALA A 434 -16.34 -9.75 -1.33
N PHE A 435 -15.11 -9.30 -1.19
CA PHE A 435 -14.75 -7.88 -1.28
C PHE A 435 -15.24 -7.24 -2.59
N LEU A 436 -14.87 -7.83 -3.70
CA LEU A 436 -15.26 -7.33 -5.01
C LEU A 436 -16.78 -7.30 -5.15
N ALA A 437 -17.48 -8.35 -4.70
CA ALA A 437 -18.93 -8.42 -4.73
C ALA A 437 -19.59 -7.31 -3.89
N VAL A 438 -19.06 -7.03 -2.69
CA VAL A 438 -19.55 -5.94 -1.82
C VAL A 438 -19.32 -4.58 -2.47
N VAL A 439 -18.12 -4.30 -2.98
CA VAL A 439 -17.80 -3.02 -3.63
C VAL A 439 -18.65 -2.81 -4.89
N LEU A 440 -18.87 -3.86 -5.69
CA LEU A 440 -19.74 -3.78 -6.87
C LEU A 440 -21.22 -3.55 -6.49
N LYS A 441 -21.72 -4.20 -5.43
CA LYS A 441 -23.07 -3.94 -4.90
C LYS A 441 -23.20 -2.49 -4.38
N MET A 442 -22.22 -1.99 -3.64
CA MET A 442 -22.20 -0.60 -3.17
C MET A 442 -22.25 0.37 -4.36
N ARG A 443 -21.41 0.16 -5.36
CA ARG A 443 -21.40 0.97 -6.61
C ARG A 443 -22.77 0.95 -7.29
N THR A 444 -23.38 -0.21 -7.45
CA THR A 444 -24.70 -0.36 -8.10
C THR A 444 -25.78 0.37 -7.31
N ARG A 445 -25.83 0.20 -5.98
CA ARG A 445 -26.78 0.91 -5.11
C ARG A 445 -26.62 2.43 -5.21
N TRP A 446 -25.39 2.93 -5.20
CA TRP A 446 -25.14 4.37 -5.33
C TRP A 446 -25.54 4.91 -6.70
N ARG A 447 -25.33 4.13 -7.77
CA ARG A 447 -25.75 4.52 -9.12
C ARG A 447 -27.27 4.62 -9.23
N ILE A 448 -27.99 3.61 -8.74
CA ILE A 448 -29.48 3.60 -8.75
C ILE A 448 -30.02 4.78 -7.94
N ALA A 449 -29.45 5.05 -6.77
CA ALA A 449 -29.88 6.18 -5.95
C ALA A 449 -29.62 7.52 -6.66
N ASP A 450 -28.48 7.69 -7.35
CA ASP A 450 -28.15 8.90 -8.11
C ASP A 450 -29.08 9.09 -9.31
N GLU A 451 -29.38 8.02 -10.05
CA GLU A 451 -30.28 8.04 -11.21
C GLU A 451 -31.74 8.31 -10.81
N GLY A 452 -32.21 7.67 -9.73
CA GLY A 452 -33.53 7.88 -9.19
C GLY A 452 -33.75 9.31 -8.68
N TRP A 453 -32.76 9.88 -8.03
CA TRP A 453 -32.81 11.27 -7.59
C TRP A 453 -32.78 12.27 -8.76
N ALA A 454 -31.94 12.03 -9.78
CA ALA A 454 -31.93 12.86 -11.00
C ALA A 454 -33.26 12.82 -11.74
N ALA A 455 -33.92 11.64 -11.82
CA ALA A 455 -35.24 11.47 -12.44
C ALA A 455 -36.34 12.17 -11.67
N ALA A 456 -36.26 12.20 -10.33
CA ALA A 456 -37.25 12.85 -9.48
C ALA A 456 -37.21 14.39 -9.51
N ARG A 457 -36.18 15.01 -10.16
CA ARG A 457 -35.99 16.47 -10.20
C ARG A 457 -36.11 17.17 -8.85
N ARG A 458 -35.75 16.50 -7.77
CA ARG A 458 -35.79 17.04 -6.42
C ARG A 458 -34.50 17.80 -6.11
N ASP A 459 -34.65 19.07 -5.83
CA ASP A 459 -33.59 19.94 -5.32
C ASP A 459 -34.11 20.63 -4.07
N PRO A 460 -33.48 20.50 -2.90
CA PRO A 460 -32.31 19.71 -2.55
C PRO A 460 -32.58 18.19 -2.41
N PRO A 461 -31.49 17.36 -2.29
CA PRO A 461 -31.68 15.92 -2.05
C PRO A 461 -32.48 15.69 -0.78
N PRO A 462 -33.31 14.60 -0.73
CA PRO A 462 -34.10 14.28 0.46
C PRO A 462 -33.18 14.20 1.69
N GLU A 463 -33.62 14.68 2.83
CA GLU A 463 -32.87 14.72 4.11
C GLU A 463 -32.26 13.37 4.50
N ALA A 464 -32.83 12.25 4.03
CA ALA A 464 -32.28 10.91 4.22
C ALA A 464 -30.87 10.73 3.67
N ASP A 465 -30.42 11.55 2.69
CA ASP A 465 -29.11 11.51 2.06
C ASP A 465 -28.14 12.57 2.58
N THR A 466 -28.56 13.46 3.47
CA THR A 466 -27.66 14.37 4.16
C THR A 466 -26.86 13.60 5.21
N PRO A 467 -25.52 13.64 5.16
CA PRO A 467 -24.69 12.88 6.10
C PRO A 467 -24.71 13.41 7.53
N TYR A 468 -25.13 14.66 7.73
CA TYR A 468 -25.12 15.31 9.03
C TYR A 468 -26.53 15.78 9.47
N GLY A 469 -26.73 15.74 10.75
CA GLY A 469 -27.93 16.19 11.43
C GLY A 469 -28.66 15.07 12.18
N PRO A 470 -29.33 15.37 13.29
CA PRO A 470 -30.34 14.47 13.86
C PRO A 470 -31.35 14.19 12.75
N ARG A 471 -31.89 12.98 12.69
CA ARG A 471 -33.18 12.78 12.01
C ARG A 471 -34.07 13.85 12.58
N SER A 472 -34.59 14.78 11.76
CA SER A 472 -35.71 15.62 12.19
C SER A 472 -36.69 14.67 12.84
N GLU A 473 -36.95 14.85 14.13
CA GLU A 473 -38.09 14.19 14.74
C GLU A 473 -39.26 14.49 13.80
N PRO A 474 -40.05 13.51 13.41
CA PRO A 474 -41.24 13.81 12.62
C PRO A 474 -41.94 14.94 13.36
N GLU A 475 -42.13 16.07 12.67
CA GLU A 475 -42.90 17.18 13.19
C GLU A 475 -44.15 16.56 13.85
N PRO A 476 -44.40 16.79 15.15
CA PRO A 476 -45.56 16.18 15.78
C PRO A 476 -46.74 16.57 14.89
N ALA A 477 -47.45 15.56 14.38
CA ALA A 477 -48.59 15.76 13.48
C ALA A 477 -49.43 16.89 14.07
N ALA A 478 -49.59 17.98 13.33
CA ALA A 478 -50.29 19.14 13.79
C ALA A 478 -51.60 18.61 14.38
N VAL A 479 -51.72 18.70 15.69
CA VAL A 479 -52.94 18.32 16.39
C VAL A 479 -53.97 19.23 15.77
N GLY A 480 -54.84 18.63 14.95
CA GLY A 480 -55.89 19.36 14.27
C GLY A 480 -56.64 20.09 15.34
N VAL A 481 -56.54 21.41 15.34
CA VAL A 481 -57.43 22.28 16.10
C VAL A 481 -58.83 21.95 15.55
N ALA A 482 -59.56 21.22 16.31
CA ALA A 482 -60.99 20.98 16.02
C ALA A 482 -61.64 22.35 15.75
N PRO A 483 -62.37 22.52 14.65
CA PRO A 483 -63.07 23.79 14.42
C PRO A 483 -63.99 24.05 15.60
N ASP A 484 -63.75 25.21 16.22
CA ASP A 484 -64.55 25.75 17.30
C ASP A 484 -66.03 25.75 16.81
N SER A 485 -66.88 24.92 17.43
CA SER A 485 -68.30 24.90 17.15
C SER A 485 -68.87 26.22 17.68
N GLY A 486 -68.95 27.20 16.79
CA GLY A 486 -69.55 28.48 17.08
C GLY A 486 -70.96 28.30 17.64
N SER A 487 -71.13 28.71 18.87
CA SER A 487 -72.41 28.90 19.51
C SER A 487 -73.19 29.94 18.70
N GLU A 488 -74.24 29.49 18.01
CA GLU A 488 -75.33 30.35 17.49
C GLU A 488 -75.95 31.13 18.62
N HIS A 489 -75.64 32.42 18.70
CA HIS A 489 -76.43 33.38 19.44
C HIS A 489 -77.60 33.82 18.58
N THR A 490 -78.80 33.30 18.87
CA THR A 490 -80.04 33.81 18.38
C THR A 490 -80.36 35.12 19.09
N PRO A 491 -80.69 36.23 18.44
CA PRO A 491 -81.17 37.41 19.09
C PRO A 491 -82.69 37.28 19.29
N GLY A 492 -83.09 37.15 20.56
CA GLY A 492 -84.53 37.25 20.96
C GLY A 492 -84.98 38.68 20.87
N GLY A 493 -86.11 38.86 20.17
CA GLY A 493 -86.75 40.14 19.93
C GLY A 493 -87.44 40.73 21.11
N ALA A 494 -87.59 41.97 20.92
CA ALA A 494 -88.28 42.94 21.81
C ALA A 494 -89.72 42.72 22.10
N SER A 495 -90.12 43.16 23.21
CA SER A 495 -91.24 44.07 23.39
C SER A 495 -91.08 44.80 24.71
#